data_e088fba803f3de5a874ea6cfc6b08973
#
_entry.id   e088fba803f3de5a874ea6cfc6b08973
#
_cell.length_a   1.000
_cell.length_b   1.000
_cell.length_c   1.000
_cell.angle_alpha   90.00
_cell.angle_beta   90.00
_cell.angle_gamma   90.00
#
_symmetry.space_group_name_H-M   'P 1'
#
loop_
_entity.id
_entity.type
_entity.pdbx_description
1 polymer ?
#
loop_
_entity_poly.entity_id
_entity_poly.type
_entity_poly.pdbx_seq_one_letter_code
_entity_poly.pdbx_strand_id
1 'polypeptide(L)'
;MNISKRFVLASLAALSGTTGLAGMASAEEINIILCGDVVTPVYTKLFEEWNAANPDYPVAPELVGWGQCQDKVTTLAVAGTPVDIAYVGSRTLKQFALNDLIVPVPMSDEEKAGYYNFVPETVTFDGQQWGIPVAFSTKAFFWNKDLFEQAGLDPETPPRTWEEQQAFAKQISENTDAAGFGMIAKTFDGTVHWFLHWIYTNNGQVIDADGNIVLNSPQNLAALTAFKDIVPYSEEGPTAYEQNEVRAIWLDEGLAMMHCSVSCANRGTEAGINWGVAPLPVGPDAQGPGTLLITDSLAVFKGTGQEDKVIEFGKFLTSPENQLAYELSEGGLTPLRPSPEVDAMIAEKPHWQPFVDGIEFGGPEPLLTDYVGFQNVMIEMVQSVVTGAAEPQAALEKAAAELEQYK
;
A
#
# COMPACT_ATOMS: atom_id res chain seq x y z
N MET A 1 -1.44 -30.54 84.33
CA MET A 1 -2.73 -30.95 84.87
C MET A 1 -3.58 -31.38 83.69
N ASN A 2 -3.89 -32.70 83.61
CA ASN A 2 -4.60 -33.41 82.62
C ASN A 2 -6.05 -32.95 82.45
N ILE A 3 -6.60 -32.92 81.24
CA ILE A 3 -7.96 -33.36 80.94
C ILE A 3 -8.06 -33.68 79.42
N SER A 4 -8.22 -34.90 79.24
CA SER A 4 -8.80 -35.86 78.30
C SER A 4 -9.55 -35.37 77.07
N LYS A 5 -9.21 -36.05 75.95
CA LYS A 5 -9.86 -36.20 74.69
C LYS A 5 -11.23 -36.88 74.81
N ARG A 6 -12.19 -36.46 73.98
CA ARG A 6 -13.28 -37.34 73.47
C ARG A 6 -13.44 -37.13 71.97
N PHE A 7 -13.17 -38.19 71.21
CA PHE A 7 -13.50 -38.35 69.78
C PHE A 7 -14.98 -38.58 69.60
N VAL A 8 -15.59 -37.87 68.69
CA VAL A 8 -16.88 -38.25 68.12
C VAL A 8 -16.68 -38.45 66.62
N LEU A 9 -16.74 -39.68 66.14
CA LEU A 9 -16.83 -40.04 64.74
C LEU A 9 -18.24 -39.72 64.26
N ALA A 10 -18.35 -38.83 63.28
CA ALA A 10 -19.54 -38.66 62.49
C ALA A 10 -19.21 -39.12 61.04
N SER A 11 -19.82 -40.20 60.62
CA SER A 11 -19.75 -40.74 59.27
C SER A 11 -20.53 -39.84 58.35
N LEU A 12 -19.84 -39.15 57.40
CA LEU A 12 -20.49 -38.48 56.25
C LEU A 12 -20.38 -39.40 55.04
N ALA A 13 -21.54 -39.83 54.51
CA ALA A 13 -21.67 -40.48 53.24
C ALA A 13 -21.30 -39.53 52.11
N ALA A 14 -20.32 -39.92 51.30
CA ALA A 14 -19.91 -39.20 50.12
C ALA A 14 -20.99 -39.47 48.99
N LEU A 15 -21.78 -38.48 48.68
CA LEU A 15 -22.47 -38.41 47.38
C LEU A 15 -21.45 -37.90 46.35
N SER A 16 -20.94 -38.81 45.54
CA SER A 16 -20.13 -38.47 44.35
C SER A 16 -21.10 -37.96 43.27
N GLY A 17 -21.35 -36.66 43.29
CA GLY A 17 -21.92 -35.94 42.14
C GLY A 17 -20.77 -35.65 41.14
N THR A 18 -20.73 -36.43 40.07
CA THR A 18 -19.95 -36.06 38.89
C THR A 18 -20.65 -34.88 38.20
N THR A 19 -20.29 -33.65 38.63
CA THR A 19 -20.52 -32.45 37.80
C THR A 19 -19.52 -32.55 36.66
N GLY A 20 -20.02 -32.94 35.48
CA GLY A 20 -19.29 -32.77 34.24
C GLY A 20 -18.98 -31.28 34.10
N LEU A 21 -17.71 -30.92 34.32
CA LEU A 21 -17.16 -29.68 33.76
C LEU A 21 -17.23 -29.91 32.23
N ALA A 22 -18.28 -29.40 31.59
CA ALA A 22 -18.21 -29.07 30.18
C ALA A 22 -17.05 -28.05 30.12
N GLY A 23 -15.89 -28.48 29.61
CA GLY A 23 -14.81 -27.57 29.29
C GLY A 23 -15.40 -26.54 28.34
N MET A 24 -15.52 -25.29 28.77
CA MET A 24 -15.69 -24.18 27.84
C MET A 24 -14.42 -24.22 27.03
N ALA A 25 -14.47 -24.70 25.79
CA ALA A 25 -13.42 -24.47 24.82
C ALA A 25 -13.20 -22.96 24.81
N SER A 26 -11.99 -22.52 25.12
CA SER A 26 -11.62 -21.13 24.93
C SER A 26 -11.78 -20.83 23.45
N ALA A 27 -12.48 -19.78 23.09
CA ALA A 27 -12.54 -19.32 21.73
C ALA A 27 -11.11 -19.08 21.22
N GLU A 28 -10.80 -19.58 20.05
CA GLU A 28 -9.50 -19.37 19.38
C GLU A 28 -9.60 -18.05 18.60
N GLU A 29 -9.13 -16.97 19.23
CA GLU A 29 -9.19 -15.62 18.66
C GLU A 29 -8.28 -15.48 17.42
N ILE A 30 -8.81 -14.92 16.33
CA ILE A 30 -8.02 -14.56 15.15
C ILE A 30 -7.45 -13.15 15.33
N ASN A 31 -6.14 -13.05 15.51
CA ASN A 31 -5.43 -11.78 15.65
C ASN A 31 -5.08 -11.22 14.26
N ILE A 32 -5.72 -10.13 13.87
CA ILE A 32 -5.44 -9.42 12.62
C ILE A 32 -4.73 -8.10 12.87
N ILE A 33 -3.62 -7.83 12.17
CA ILE A 33 -2.99 -6.52 12.11
C ILE A 33 -3.45 -5.81 10.84
N LEU A 34 -4.01 -4.62 11.01
CA LEU A 34 -4.40 -3.71 9.94
C LEU A 34 -3.46 -2.51 9.89
N CYS A 35 -3.06 -2.10 8.67
CA CYS A 35 -2.31 -0.87 8.45
C CYS A 35 -3.25 0.28 8.13
N GLY A 36 -3.10 1.41 8.81
CA GLY A 36 -3.91 2.60 8.54
C GLY A 36 -4.11 3.50 9.75
N ASP A 37 -4.96 4.49 9.60
CA ASP A 37 -5.26 5.48 10.63
C ASP A 37 -6.58 5.17 11.37
N VAL A 38 -7.44 4.33 10.77
CA VAL A 38 -8.76 3.97 11.32
C VAL A 38 -9.21 2.60 10.79
N VAL A 39 -9.90 1.83 11.64
CA VAL A 39 -10.68 0.68 11.16
C VAL A 39 -11.94 1.23 10.51
N THR A 40 -12.11 0.98 9.22
CA THR A 40 -13.25 1.53 8.46
C THR A 40 -14.58 0.98 8.98
N PRO A 41 -15.70 1.72 8.83
CA PRO A 41 -17.03 1.22 9.17
C PRO A 41 -17.38 -0.09 8.46
N VAL A 42 -16.88 -0.27 7.23
CA VAL A 42 -17.06 -1.53 6.46
C VAL A 42 -16.37 -2.68 7.18
N TYR A 43 -15.11 -2.56 7.57
CA TYR A 43 -14.41 -3.61 8.30
C TYR A 43 -15.02 -3.88 9.68
N THR A 44 -15.45 -2.84 10.40
CA THR A 44 -16.16 -3.02 11.67
C THR A 44 -17.39 -3.90 11.51
N LYS A 45 -18.22 -3.61 10.49
CA LYS A 45 -19.39 -4.43 10.16
C LYS A 45 -19.03 -5.87 9.78
N LEU A 46 -18.00 -6.06 8.94
CA LEU A 46 -17.57 -7.40 8.52
C LEU A 46 -17.02 -8.23 9.69
N PHE A 47 -16.31 -7.62 10.63
CA PHE A 47 -15.87 -8.31 11.85
C PHE A 47 -17.04 -8.71 12.74
N GLU A 48 -18.07 -7.86 12.89
CA GLU A 48 -19.30 -8.20 13.62
C GLU A 48 -20.03 -9.37 12.95
N GLU A 49 -20.16 -9.37 11.62
CA GLU A 49 -20.80 -10.44 10.84
C GLU A 49 -20.03 -11.77 10.97
N TRP A 50 -18.70 -11.72 10.86
CA TRP A 50 -17.85 -12.90 11.05
C TRP A 50 -17.98 -13.46 12.46
N ASN A 51 -17.87 -12.62 13.49
CA ASN A 51 -17.95 -13.02 14.89
C ASN A 51 -19.29 -13.64 15.25
N ALA A 52 -20.38 -13.11 14.67
CA ALA A 52 -21.72 -13.68 14.85
C ALA A 52 -21.86 -15.07 14.21
N ALA A 53 -21.23 -15.28 13.06
CA ALA A 53 -21.27 -16.57 12.33
C ALA A 53 -20.25 -17.60 12.88
N ASN A 54 -19.15 -17.13 13.49
CA ASN A 54 -18.03 -17.96 13.95
C ASN A 54 -17.66 -17.65 15.41
N PRO A 55 -18.54 -17.92 16.39
CA PRO A 55 -18.30 -17.53 17.79
C PRO A 55 -17.10 -18.21 18.46
N ASP A 56 -16.62 -19.33 17.91
CA ASP A 56 -15.43 -20.04 18.38
C ASP A 56 -14.13 -19.44 17.85
N TYR A 57 -14.19 -18.55 16.83
CA TYR A 57 -13.07 -17.90 16.17
C TYR A 57 -13.33 -16.40 16.00
N PRO A 58 -13.52 -15.65 17.11
CA PRO A 58 -13.75 -14.21 17.02
C PRO A 58 -12.48 -13.49 16.53
N VAL A 59 -12.69 -12.38 15.85
CA VAL A 59 -11.59 -11.56 15.31
C VAL A 59 -11.22 -10.44 16.29
N ALA A 60 -9.92 -10.30 16.56
CA ALA A 60 -9.34 -9.20 17.33
C ALA A 60 -8.45 -8.33 16.42
N PRO A 61 -8.94 -7.18 15.96
CA PRO A 61 -8.16 -6.29 15.11
C PRO A 61 -7.19 -5.43 15.94
N GLU A 62 -5.94 -5.34 15.50
CA GLU A 62 -4.98 -4.35 15.94
C GLU A 62 -4.70 -3.38 14.78
N LEU A 63 -4.88 -2.09 15.03
CA LEU A 63 -4.59 -1.03 14.07
C LEU A 63 -3.20 -0.45 14.31
N VAL A 64 -2.39 -0.39 13.26
CA VAL A 64 -1.03 0.16 13.29
C VAL A 64 -0.89 1.21 12.18
N GLY A 65 -0.37 2.39 12.51
CA GLY A 65 -0.13 3.44 11.51
C GLY A 65 0.79 2.98 10.38
N TRP A 66 0.55 3.47 9.16
CA TRP A 66 1.27 3.05 7.94
C TRP A 66 2.79 3.04 8.10
N GLY A 67 3.37 4.07 8.71
CA GLY A 67 4.82 4.22 8.86
C GLY A 67 5.50 3.17 9.77
N GLN A 68 4.76 2.43 10.57
CA GLN A 68 5.28 1.40 11.48
C GLN A 68 4.73 0.00 11.20
N CYS A 69 3.72 -0.12 10.35
CA CYS A 69 2.96 -1.35 10.20
C CYS A 69 3.82 -2.51 9.66
N GLN A 70 4.53 -2.29 8.56
CA GLN A 70 5.38 -3.32 7.95
C GLN A 70 6.50 -3.77 8.90
N ASP A 71 7.16 -2.82 9.56
CA ASP A 71 8.24 -3.11 10.53
C ASP A 71 7.72 -3.92 11.72
N LYS A 72 6.53 -3.56 12.23
CA LYS A 72 5.89 -4.29 13.32
C LYS A 72 5.55 -5.71 12.92
N VAL A 73 4.88 -5.91 11.78
CA VAL A 73 4.51 -7.24 11.28
C VAL A 73 5.76 -8.10 11.08
N THR A 74 6.79 -7.56 10.44
CA THR A 74 8.06 -8.27 10.22
C THR A 74 8.72 -8.66 11.54
N THR A 75 8.77 -7.74 12.51
CA THR A 75 9.36 -7.98 13.84
C THR A 75 8.62 -9.09 14.57
N LEU A 76 7.29 -9.05 14.60
CA LEU A 76 6.47 -10.07 15.28
C LEU A 76 6.62 -11.44 14.60
N ALA A 77 6.62 -11.49 13.27
CA ALA A 77 6.79 -12.71 12.50
C ALA A 77 8.15 -13.38 12.78
N VAL A 78 9.24 -12.61 12.75
CA VAL A 78 10.60 -13.11 13.03
C VAL A 78 10.76 -13.51 14.50
N ALA A 79 10.10 -12.82 15.43
CA ALA A 79 10.12 -13.17 16.85
C ALA A 79 9.29 -14.42 17.19
N GLY A 80 8.51 -14.97 16.25
CA GLY A 80 7.59 -16.08 16.49
C GLY A 80 6.44 -15.71 17.44
N THR A 81 6.09 -14.42 17.50
CA THR A 81 4.95 -13.93 18.28
C THR A 81 3.66 -14.20 17.46
N PRO A 82 2.58 -14.71 18.08
CA PRO A 82 1.37 -15.03 17.35
C PRO A 82 0.78 -13.82 16.63
N VAL A 83 0.78 -13.88 15.31
CA VAL A 83 0.02 -13.04 14.39
C VAL A 83 -0.64 -14.03 13.45
N ASP A 84 -1.96 -14.07 13.40
CA ASP A 84 -2.65 -15.03 12.53
C ASP A 84 -2.68 -14.53 11.10
N ILE A 85 -3.02 -13.25 10.92
CA ILE A 85 -3.14 -12.61 9.62
C ILE A 85 -2.74 -11.14 9.73
N ALA A 86 -2.07 -10.62 8.72
CA ALA A 86 -1.74 -9.20 8.68
C ALA A 86 -1.90 -8.62 7.29
N TYR A 87 -2.28 -7.34 7.26
CA TYR A 87 -2.22 -6.50 6.09
C TYR A 87 -0.75 -6.16 5.80
N VAL A 88 -0.28 -6.51 4.63
CA VAL A 88 1.12 -6.30 4.21
C VAL A 88 1.18 -5.83 2.76
N GLY A 89 2.21 -5.09 2.40
CA GLY A 89 2.53 -4.85 1.00
C GLY A 89 2.83 -6.17 0.29
N SER A 90 2.19 -6.44 -0.86
CA SER A 90 2.38 -7.69 -1.60
C SER A 90 3.86 -7.94 -1.93
N ARG A 91 4.64 -6.87 -2.09
CA ARG A 91 6.10 -6.86 -2.29
C ARG A 91 6.90 -7.59 -1.21
N THR A 92 6.37 -7.72 0.02
CA THR A 92 7.06 -8.39 1.14
C THR A 92 6.76 -9.89 1.24
N LEU A 93 5.75 -10.39 0.52
CA LEU A 93 5.32 -11.79 0.59
C LEU A 93 6.44 -12.76 0.22
N LYS A 94 7.23 -12.46 -0.82
CA LYS A 94 8.35 -13.31 -1.22
C LYS A 94 9.38 -13.46 -0.10
N GLN A 95 9.74 -12.38 0.55
CA GLN A 95 10.65 -12.39 1.70
C GLN A 95 10.09 -13.21 2.86
N PHE A 96 8.80 -13.06 3.19
CA PHE A 96 8.17 -13.84 4.26
C PHE A 96 8.10 -15.33 3.93
N ALA A 97 7.77 -15.70 2.71
CA ALA A 97 7.71 -17.10 2.29
C ALA A 97 9.08 -17.77 2.27
N LEU A 98 10.11 -17.09 1.75
CA LEU A 98 11.50 -17.60 1.76
C LEU A 98 12.04 -17.82 3.18
N ASN A 99 11.55 -17.06 4.16
CA ASN A 99 11.89 -17.22 5.58
C ASN A 99 10.95 -18.19 6.33
N ASP A 100 10.06 -18.90 5.62
CA ASP A 100 9.11 -19.88 6.19
C ASP A 100 8.15 -19.26 7.25
N LEU A 101 7.79 -17.97 7.10
CA LEU A 101 6.97 -17.22 8.05
C LEU A 101 5.47 -17.26 7.74
N ILE A 102 5.09 -17.48 6.48
CA ILE A 102 3.71 -17.49 5.99
C ILE A 102 3.35 -18.81 5.33
N VAL A 103 2.06 -19.09 5.22
CA VAL A 103 1.56 -20.26 4.51
C VAL A 103 1.02 -19.89 3.12
N PRO A 104 1.07 -20.81 2.13
CA PRO A 104 0.41 -20.59 0.85
C PRO A 104 -1.11 -20.45 1.03
N VAL A 105 -1.69 -19.53 0.26
CA VAL A 105 -3.15 -19.31 0.23
C VAL A 105 -3.66 -19.64 -1.18
N PRO A 106 -4.16 -20.87 -1.43
CA PRO A 106 -4.58 -21.26 -2.77
C PRO A 106 -5.82 -20.48 -3.20
N MET A 107 -5.81 -19.99 -4.44
CA MET A 107 -6.97 -19.45 -5.15
C MET A 107 -7.27 -20.32 -6.37
N SER A 108 -8.56 -20.54 -6.63
CA SER A 108 -9.01 -21.17 -7.86
C SER A 108 -8.79 -20.28 -9.08
N ASP A 109 -8.79 -20.87 -10.27
CA ASP A 109 -8.70 -20.09 -11.51
C ASP A 109 -9.90 -19.13 -11.68
N GLU A 110 -11.07 -19.48 -11.15
CA GLU A 110 -12.25 -18.62 -11.13
C GLU A 110 -12.04 -17.40 -10.23
N GLU A 111 -11.49 -17.59 -9.01
CA GLU A 111 -11.15 -16.48 -8.12
C GLU A 111 -10.13 -15.54 -8.76
N LYS A 112 -9.09 -16.09 -9.42
CA LYS A 112 -8.07 -15.28 -10.12
C LYS A 112 -8.63 -14.48 -11.29
N ALA A 113 -9.48 -15.11 -12.11
CA ALA A 113 -10.08 -14.47 -13.28
C ALA A 113 -10.98 -13.27 -12.96
N GLY A 114 -11.42 -13.15 -11.70
CA GLY A 114 -12.20 -12.00 -11.23
C GLY A 114 -11.39 -10.73 -11.02
N TYR A 115 -10.07 -10.82 -10.89
CA TYR A 115 -9.17 -9.67 -10.70
C TYR A 115 -8.68 -9.08 -12.01
N TYR A 116 -8.12 -7.86 -11.99
CA TYR A 116 -7.23 -7.42 -13.07
C TYR A 116 -6.05 -8.40 -13.19
N ASN A 117 -5.61 -8.68 -14.42
CA ASN A 117 -4.63 -9.74 -14.70
C ASN A 117 -3.34 -9.66 -13.88
N PHE A 118 -2.84 -8.44 -13.59
CA PHE A 118 -1.61 -8.25 -12.84
C PHE A 118 -1.76 -8.58 -11.34
N VAL A 119 -2.98 -8.50 -10.76
CA VAL A 119 -3.19 -8.66 -9.30
C VAL A 119 -2.77 -10.05 -8.79
N PRO A 120 -3.19 -11.18 -9.41
CA PRO A 120 -2.71 -12.49 -9.00
C PRO A 120 -1.19 -12.67 -9.14
N GLU A 121 -0.56 -11.97 -10.08
CA GLU A 121 0.90 -12.04 -10.29
C GLU A 121 1.67 -11.44 -9.10
N THR A 122 1.15 -10.40 -8.45
CA THR A 122 1.79 -9.75 -7.30
C THR A 122 1.83 -10.61 -6.03
N VAL A 123 1.03 -11.67 -5.98
CA VAL A 123 0.94 -12.60 -4.84
C VAL A 123 1.39 -14.02 -5.19
N THR A 124 1.84 -14.27 -6.44
CA THR A 124 2.21 -15.59 -6.94
C THR A 124 3.69 -15.61 -7.31
N PHE A 125 4.45 -16.51 -6.69
CA PHE A 125 5.83 -16.82 -7.07
C PHE A 125 6.14 -18.29 -6.74
N ASP A 126 7.10 -18.88 -7.45
CA ASP A 126 7.45 -20.30 -7.39
C ASP A 126 6.24 -21.23 -7.60
N GLY A 127 5.29 -20.81 -8.43
CA GLY A 127 4.07 -21.57 -8.76
C GLY A 127 3.03 -21.64 -7.63
N GLN A 128 3.21 -20.90 -6.53
CA GLN A 128 2.30 -20.86 -5.39
C GLN A 128 1.83 -19.42 -5.13
N GLN A 129 0.63 -19.30 -4.59
CA GLN A 129 0.08 -18.02 -4.13
C GLN A 129 0.29 -17.89 -2.62
N TRP A 130 0.77 -16.72 -2.18
CA TRP A 130 1.26 -16.47 -0.83
C TRP A 130 0.49 -15.42 -0.05
N GLY A 131 -0.50 -14.79 -0.65
CA GLY A 131 -1.34 -13.78 -0.01
C GLY A 131 -2.70 -13.68 -0.66
N ILE A 132 -3.63 -13.01 0.03
CA ILE A 132 -4.95 -12.69 -0.49
C ILE A 132 -4.93 -11.20 -0.84
N PRO A 133 -5.07 -10.81 -2.12
CA PRO A 133 -5.13 -9.39 -2.48
C PRO A 133 -6.27 -8.68 -1.75
N VAL A 134 -5.97 -7.57 -1.06
CA VAL A 134 -6.94 -6.85 -0.22
C VAL A 134 -7.06 -5.38 -0.57
N ALA A 135 -6.05 -4.80 -1.18
CA ALA A 135 -6.08 -3.41 -1.60
C ALA A 135 -5.26 -3.18 -2.87
N PHE A 136 -5.68 -2.20 -3.62
CA PHE A 136 -5.00 -1.71 -4.80
C PHE A 136 -5.02 -0.19 -4.83
N SER A 137 -3.90 0.41 -5.12
CA SER A 137 -3.78 1.86 -5.22
C SER A 137 -2.95 2.24 -6.44
N THR A 138 -3.50 3.13 -7.24
CA THR A 138 -2.80 3.87 -8.27
C THR A 138 -2.67 5.33 -7.86
N LYS A 139 -1.86 6.10 -8.56
CA LYS A 139 -1.76 7.55 -8.39
C LYS A 139 -2.21 8.25 -9.65
N ALA A 140 -2.75 9.45 -9.44
CA ALA A 140 -3.05 10.39 -10.50
C ALA A 140 -2.42 11.75 -10.18
N PHE A 141 -2.43 12.63 -11.15
CA PHE A 141 -1.90 13.98 -11.05
C PHE A 141 -2.99 14.92 -10.55
N PHE A 142 -2.77 15.58 -9.40
CA PHE A 142 -3.63 16.60 -8.83
C PHE A 142 -3.02 17.98 -9.00
N TRP A 143 -3.87 18.98 -9.25
CA TRP A 143 -3.45 20.38 -9.25
C TRP A 143 -4.50 21.29 -8.61
N ASN A 144 -4.03 22.41 -8.06
CA ASN A 144 -4.86 23.51 -7.57
C ASN A 144 -5.11 24.48 -8.72
N LYS A 145 -6.36 24.59 -9.18
CA LYS A 145 -6.77 25.43 -10.31
C LYS A 145 -6.62 26.93 -10.02
N ASP A 146 -6.81 27.35 -8.77
CA ASP A 146 -6.68 28.74 -8.39
C ASP A 146 -5.22 29.21 -8.42
N LEU A 147 -4.27 28.34 -8.04
CA LEU A 147 -2.83 28.61 -8.19
C LEU A 147 -2.38 28.61 -9.66
N PHE A 148 -2.99 27.78 -10.51
CA PHE A 148 -2.76 27.84 -11.96
C PHE A 148 -3.20 29.20 -12.51
N GLU A 149 -4.42 29.66 -12.20
CA GLU A 149 -4.92 30.96 -12.65
C GLU A 149 -4.05 32.10 -12.14
N GLN A 150 -3.63 32.09 -10.87
CA GLN A 150 -2.71 33.10 -10.30
C GLN A 150 -1.36 33.13 -11.02
N ALA A 151 -0.86 31.97 -11.45
CA ALA A 151 0.39 31.88 -12.22
C ALA A 151 0.21 32.24 -13.69
N GLY A 152 -1.00 32.50 -14.18
CA GLY A 152 -1.31 32.77 -15.58
C GLY A 152 -1.36 31.53 -16.47
N LEU A 153 -1.57 30.36 -15.87
CA LEU A 153 -1.84 29.10 -16.56
C LEU A 153 -3.36 28.91 -16.76
N ASP A 154 -3.74 28.11 -17.75
CA ASP A 154 -5.12 27.69 -17.92
C ASP A 154 -5.47 26.66 -16.84
N PRO A 155 -6.44 26.96 -15.92
CA PRO A 155 -6.80 26.06 -14.82
C PRO A 155 -7.44 24.74 -15.27
N GLU A 156 -7.93 24.66 -16.52
CA GLU A 156 -8.56 23.44 -17.07
C GLU A 156 -7.59 22.58 -17.93
N THR A 157 -6.33 23.02 -18.06
CA THR A 157 -5.33 22.35 -18.89
C THR A 157 -4.17 21.88 -18.04
N PRO A 158 -4.21 20.65 -17.48
CA PRO A 158 -3.08 20.06 -16.74
C PRO A 158 -1.93 19.70 -17.69
N PRO A 159 -0.68 19.62 -17.18
CA PRO A 159 0.46 19.14 -17.94
C PRO A 159 0.26 17.66 -18.32
N ARG A 160 0.66 17.28 -19.52
CA ARG A 160 0.57 15.92 -20.04
C ARG A 160 1.93 15.23 -20.13
N THR A 161 3.01 16.00 -20.17
CA THR A 161 4.38 15.51 -20.24
C THR A 161 5.20 16.05 -19.08
N TRP A 162 6.34 15.41 -18.80
CA TRP A 162 7.28 15.88 -17.79
C TRP A 162 7.84 17.27 -18.12
N GLU A 163 8.04 17.57 -19.41
CA GLU A 163 8.49 18.89 -19.87
C GLU A 163 7.45 19.97 -19.53
N GLU A 164 6.18 19.71 -19.83
CA GLU A 164 5.08 20.60 -19.46
C GLU A 164 4.95 20.73 -17.94
N GLN A 165 5.05 19.64 -17.19
CA GLN A 165 4.98 19.64 -15.73
C GLN A 165 6.09 20.50 -15.12
N GLN A 166 7.32 20.36 -15.60
CA GLN A 166 8.45 21.19 -15.16
C GLN A 166 8.25 22.66 -15.51
N ALA A 167 7.78 22.94 -16.73
CA ALA A 167 7.51 24.31 -17.17
C ALA A 167 6.41 24.98 -16.33
N PHE A 168 5.34 24.25 -16.01
CA PHE A 168 4.25 24.72 -15.14
C PHE A 168 4.73 24.90 -13.70
N ALA A 169 5.49 23.93 -13.16
CA ALA A 169 6.05 24.04 -11.82
C ALA A 169 6.93 25.28 -11.67
N LYS A 170 7.77 25.56 -12.68
CA LYS A 170 8.60 26.78 -12.73
C LYS A 170 7.74 28.03 -12.76
N GLN A 171 6.75 28.09 -13.67
CA GLN A 171 5.89 29.27 -13.82
C GLN A 171 5.12 29.58 -12.53
N ILE A 172 4.62 28.56 -11.83
CA ILE A 172 3.92 28.72 -10.56
C ILE A 172 4.87 29.25 -9.50
N SER A 173 6.05 28.63 -9.32
CA SER A 173 7.03 29.08 -8.31
C SER A 173 7.58 30.47 -8.57
N GLU A 174 7.59 30.96 -9.82
CA GLU A 174 8.05 32.30 -10.17
C GLU A 174 6.95 33.38 -10.04
N ASN A 175 5.65 33.01 -10.07
CA ASN A 175 4.56 33.97 -10.11
C ASN A 175 3.59 33.86 -8.91
N THR A 176 3.80 32.91 -7.98
CA THR A 176 3.04 32.74 -6.75
C THR A 176 3.95 32.52 -5.55
N ASP A 177 3.39 32.50 -4.35
CA ASP A 177 4.11 32.15 -3.13
C ASP A 177 4.14 30.60 -2.90
N ALA A 178 3.49 29.81 -3.78
CA ALA A 178 3.40 28.36 -3.66
C ALA A 178 4.55 27.63 -4.39
N ALA A 179 4.93 26.47 -3.90
CA ALA A 179 5.78 25.55 -4.64
C ALA A 179 5.02 24.98 -5.85
N GLY A 180 5.73 24.77 -6.96
CA GLY A 180 5.11 24.27 -8.20
C GLY A 180 4.69 22.81 -8.12
N PHE A 181 5.55 21.95 -7.53
CA PHE A 181 5.33 20.50 -7.49
C PHE A 181 5.79 19.90 -6.17
N GLY A 182 5.00 19.00 -5.59
CA GLY A 182 5.32 18.28 -4.37
C GLY A 182 6.18 17.06 -4.63
N MET A 183 7.27 16.93 -3.88
CA MET A 183 8.22 15.84 -3.99
C MET A 183 8.31 15.03 -2.69
N ILE A 184 8.50 13.73 -2.83
CA ILE A 184 8.75 12.82 -1.72
C ILE A 184 10.14 12.22 -1.87
N ALA A 185 11.02 12.50 -0.91
CA ALA A 185 12.38 11.97 -0.89
C ALA A 185 12.88 11.65 0.54
N LYS A 186 12.00 11.57 1.53
CA LYS A 186 12.31 11.14 2.91
C LYS A 186 12.80 9.70 2.94
N THR A 187 13.57 9.31 3.95
CA THR A 187 13.96 7.92 4.17
C THR A 187 12.74 7.11 4.61
N PHE A 188 11.93 6.70 3.65
CA PHE A 188 10.68 5.98 3.82
C PHE A 188 10.28 5.26 2.52
N ASP A 189 9.51 4.17 2.61
CA ASP A 189 9.02 3.36 1.49
C ASP A 189 8.31 4.19 0.39
N GLY A 190 7.59 5.22 0.79
CA GLY A 190 6.93 6.16 -0.13
C GLY A 190 7.86 6.81 -1.15
N THR A 191 9.14 7.01 -0.85
CA THR A 191 10.13 7.55 -1.79
C THR A 191 10.37 6.60 -2.95
N VAL A 192 10.43 5.29 -2.69
CA VAL A 192 10.55 4.26 -3.73
C VAL A 192 9.31 4.28 -4.61
N HIS A 193 8.12 4.24 -4.00
CA HIS A 193 6.85 4.29 -4.74
C HIS A 193 6.74 5.53 -5.60
N TRP A 194 7.13 6.69 -5.05
CA TRP A 194 7.09 7.95 -5.78
C TRP A 194 7.99 7.95 -7.01
N PHE A 195 9.21 7.41 -6.88
CA PHE A 195 10.12 7.34 -8.01
C PHE A 195 9.71 6.25 -9.02
N LEU A 196 9.12 5.14 -8.59
CA LEU A 196 8.59 4.12 -9.50
C LEU A 196 7.49 4.66 -10.41
N HIS A 197 6.69 5.66 -10.00
CA HIS A 197 5.75 6.34 -10.91
C HIS A 197 6.47 6.97 -12.09
N TRP A 198 7.60 7.65 -11.86
CA TRP A 198 8.40 8.24 -12.93
C TRP A 198 8.99 7.17 -13.86
N ILE A 199 9.43 6.04 -13.31
CA ILE A 199 9.91 4.90 -14.12
C ILE A 199 8.79 4.41 -15.03
N TYR A 200 7.61 4.10 -14.49
CA TYR A 200 6.50 3.51 -15.25
C TYR A 200 5.81 4.50 -16.20
N THR A 201 5.83 5.79 -15.91
CA THR A 201 5.34 6.81 -16.86
C THR A 201 6.28 7.04 -18.05
N ASN A 202 7.42 6.35 -18.12
CA ASN A 202 8.36 6.39 -19.24
C ASN A 202 8.69 5.00 -19.82
N ASN A 203 7.84 4.00 -19.61
CA ASN A 203 8.06 2.62 -20.08
C ASN A 203 9.38 2.02 -19.55
N GLY A 204 9.83 2.48 -18.38
CA GLY A 204 11.00 1.95 -17.68
C GLY A 204 10.65 0.74 -16.82
N GLN A 205 11.66 0.02 -16.35
CA GLN A 205 11.53 -1.14 -15.47
C GLN A 205 12.72 -1.22 -14.51
N VAL A 206 12.52 -1.84 -13.35
CA VAL A 206 13.59 -2.17 -12.41
C VAL A 206 14.13 -3.58 -12.67
N ILE A 207 13.21 -4.52 -12.91
CA ILE A 207 13.49 -5.94 -13.19
C ILE A 207 12.73 -6.31 -14.47
N ASP A 208 13.37 -7.04 -15.38
CA ASP A 208 12.72 -7.57 -16.57
C ASP A 208 11.98 -8.89 -16.30
N ALA A 209 11.29 -9.42 -17.32
CA ALA A 209 10.52 -10.67 -17.21
C ALA A 209 11.40 -11.91 -16.93
N ASP A 210 12.71 -11.83 -17.21
CA ASP A 210 13.68 -12.90 -16.96
C ASP A 210 14.32 -12.76 -15.56
N GLY A 211 13.95 -11.74 -14.78
CA GLY A 211 14.47 -11.47 -13.44
C GLY A 211 15.82 -10.72 -13.42
N ASN A 212 16.23 -10.11 -14.53
CA ASN A 212 17.46 -9.33 -14.56
C ASN A 212 17.21 -7.90 -14.08
N ILE A 213 18.19 -7.32 -13.36
CA ILE A 213 18.14 -5.90 -13.00
C ILE A 213 18.38 -5.05 -14.25
N VAL A 214 17.39 -4.26 -14.64
CA VAL A 214 17.42 -3.34 -15.79
C VAL A 214 17.27 -1.88 -15.36
N LEU A 215 17.55 -1.60 -14.08
CA LEU A 215 17.42 -0.24 -13.51
C LEU A 215 18.26 0.79 -14.29
N ASN A 216 19.49 0.45 -14.69
CA ASN A 216 20.35 1.34 -15.49
C ASN A 216 19.96 1.27 -16.97
N SER A 217 18.84 1.87 -17.32
CA SER A 217 18.33 1.97 -18.70
C SER A 217 18.19 3.42 -19.14
N PRO A 218 18.17 3.72 -20.45
CA PRO A 218 17.91 5.07 -20.96
C PRO A 218 16.60 5.67 -20.45
N GLN A 219 15.53 4.84 -20.33
CA GLN A 219 14.22 5.24 -19.85
C GLN A 219 14.28 5.70 -18.38
N ASN A 220 14.96 4.92 -17.55
CA ASN A 220 15.12 5.26 -16.12
C ASN A 220 16.08 6.43 -15.90
N LEU A 221 17.08 6.59 -16.77
CA LEU A 221 17.94 7.77 -16.75
C LEU A 221 17.14 9.04 -17.07
N ALA A 222 16.27 9.00 -18.07
CA ALA A 222 15.38 10.11 -18.38
C ALA A 222 14.45 10.42 -17.20
N ALA A 223 13.90 9.38 -16.54
CA ALA A 223 13.04 9.53 -15.36
C ALA A 223 13.78 10.21 -14.19
N LEU A 224 14.98 9.73 -13.85
CA LEU A 224 15.75 10.28 -12.73
C LEU A 224 16.28 11.70 -13.04
N THR A 225 16.55 12.00 -14.32
CA THR A 225 16.92 13.34 -14.77
C THR A 225 15.76 14.31 -14.63
N ALA A 226 14.56 13.94 -15.13
CA ALA A 226 13.36 14.76 -15.01
C ALA A 226 12.98 14.98 -13.52
N PHE A 227 13.13 13.94 -12.69
CA PHE A 227 12.94 14.03 -11.25
C PHE A 227 13.90 15.03 -10.58
N LYS A 228 15.18 15.07 -11.01
CA LYS A 228 16.16 16.05 -10.55
C LYS A 228 15.78 17.46 -10.99
N ASP A 229 15.40 17.61 -12.24
CA ASP A 229 15.20 18.91 -12.90
C ASP A 229 13.98 19.67 -12.34
N ILE A 230 13.02 18.99 -11.70
CA ILE A 230 11.87 19.62 -11.05
C ILE A 230 12.15 20.08 -9.61
N VAL A 231 13.22 19.58 -8.95
CA VAL A 231 13.59 19.91 -7.57
C VAL A 231 13.64 21.42 -7.28
N PRO A 232 14.16 22.29 -8.15
CA PRO A 232 14.21 23.73 -7.89
C PRO A 232 12.83 24.39 -7.75
N TYR A 233 11.77 23.72 -8.16
CA TYR A 233 10.39 24.22 -8.17
C TYR A 233 9.50 23.45 -7.19
N SER A 234 10.09 22.60 -6.35
CA SER A 234 9.39 21.87 -5.31
C SER A 234 9.39 22.62 -3.97
N GLU A 235 8.71 22.07 -2.99
CA GLU A 235 8.84 22.53 -1.61
C GLU A 235 10.27 22.45 -1.12
N GLU A 236 10.65 23.32 -0.18
CA GLU A 236 12.01 23.40 0.34
C GLU A 236 12.40 22.13 1.11
N GLY A 237 13.50 21.49 0.72
CA GLY A 237 14.04 20.33 1.40
C GLY A 237 13.20 19.05 1.24
N PRO A 238 12.95 18.56 0.01
CA PRO A 238 12.08 17.41 -0.27
C PRO A 238 12.48 16.11 0.43
N THR A 239 13.71 15.99 0.93
CA THR A 239 14.17 14.84 1.76
C THR A 239 13.57 14.81 3.17
N ALA A 240 12.84 15.85 3.58
CA ALA A 240 12.14 15.91 4.87
C ALA A 240 10.69 15.40 4.78
N TYR A 241 10.15 15.23 3.57
CA TYR A 241 8.72 15.02 3.35
C TYR A 241 8.37 13.61 2.85
N GLU A 242 7.24 13.11 3.34
CA GLU A 242 6.49 11.99 2.80
C GLU A 242 5.10 12.44 2.30
N GLN A 243 4.28 11.49 1.84
CA GLN A 243 2.97 11.76 1.22
C GLN A 243 2.04 12.63 2.10
N ASN A 244 2.02 12.40 3.42
CA ASN A 244 1.08 13.11 4.31
C ASN A 244 1.48 14.57 4.49
N GLU A 245 2.80 14.83 4.61
CA GLU A 245 3.32 16.20 4.73
C GLU A 245 3.13 16.98 3.41
N VAL A 246 3.48 16.37 2.26
CA VAL A 246 3.26 16.99 0.93
C VAL A 246 1.78 17.30 0.72
N ARG A 247 0.89 16.37 1.06
CA ARG A 247 -0.55 16.60 0.98
C ARG A 247 -1.03 17.71 1.90
N ALA A 248 -0.48 17.83 3.11
CA ALA A 248 -0.83 18.91 4.03
C ALA A 248 -0.47 20.28 3.43
N ILE A 249 0.72 20.42 2.81
CA ILE A 249 1.12 21.65 2.12
C ILE A 249 0.16 21.99 0.98
N TRP A 250 -0.29 20.98 0.21
CA TRP A 250 -1.25 21.16 -0.87
C TRP A 250 -2.63 21.60 -0.34
N LEU A 251 -3.10 21.03 0.77
CA LEU A 251 -4.37 21.40 1.42
C LEU A 251 -4.33 22.82 2.02
N ASP A 252 -3.13 23.31 2.38
CA ASP A 252 -2.89 24.70 2.85
C ASP A 252 -2.56 25.66 1.70
N GLU A 253 -2.76 25.25 0.43
CA GLU A 253 -2.47 26.03 -0.79
C GLU A 253 -1.02 26.46 -0.96
N GLY A 254 -0.11 25.87 -0.21
CA GLY A 254 1.35 26.11 -0.33
C GLY A 254 2.01 25.31 -1.46
N LEU A 255 1.24 24.50 -2.20
CA LEU A 255 1.72 23.61 -3.26
C LEU A 255 0.68 23.52 -4.37
N ALA A 256 1.09 23.66 -5.63
CA ALA A 256 0.16 23.66 -6.75
C ALA A 256 -0.12 22.28 -7.33
N MET A 257 0.88 21.42 -7.45
CA MET A 257 0.77 20.12 -8.15
C MET A 257 1.36 19.00 -7.31
N MET A 258 0.73 17.81 -7.33
CA MET A 258 1.26 16.60 -6.70
C MET A 258 0.72 15.33 -7.34
N HIS A 259 1.40 14.22 -7.14
CA HIS A 259 0.83 12.89 -7.35
C HIS A 259 0.05 12.46 -6.09
N CYS A 260 -1.12 11.87 -6.24
CA CYS A 260 -1.87 11.38 -5.08
C CYS A 260 -2.81 10.24 -5.45
N SER A 261 -3.23 9.47 -4.44
CA SER A 261 -4.33 8.51 -4.57
C SER A 261 -5.68 9.22 -4.62
N VAL A 262 -6.73 8.49 -4.97
CA VAL A 262 -8.09 9.01 -5.06
C VAL A 262 -8.58 9.66 -3.75
N SER A 263 -8.03 9.28 -2.59
CA SER A 263 -8.36 9.89 -1.30
C SER A 263 -8.10 11.42 -1.26
N CYS A 264 -7.21 11.94 -2.11
CA CYS A 264 -6.96 13.38 -2.20
C CYS A 264 -8.15 14.15 -2.80
N ALA A 265 -8.99 13.52 -3.61
CA ALA A 265 -10.21 14.14 -4.11
C ALA A 265 -11.19 14.51 -2.98
N ASN A 266 -11.43 13.57 -2.05
CA ASN A 266 -12.28 13.83 -0.89
C ASN A 266 -11.67 14.90 0.02
N ARG A 267 -10.39 14.76 0.36
CA ARG A 267 -9.68 15.70 1.24
C ARG A 267 -9.59 17.12 0.65
N GLY A 268 -9.32 17.25 -0.65
CA GLY A 268 -9.33 18.53 -1.34
C GLY A 268 -10.70 19.19 -1.34
N THR A 269 -11.77 18.40 -1.56
CA THR A 269 -13.15 18.89 -1.49
C THR A 269 -13.51 19.36 -0.08
N GLU A 270 -13.17 18.59 0.95
CA GLU A 270 -13.40 18.95 2.37
C GLU A 270 -12.65 20.22 2.78
N ALA A 271 -11.42 20.41 2.27
CA ALA A 271 -10.61 21.62 2.49
C ALA A 271 -11.05 22.82 1.64
N GLY A 272 -11.95 22.63 0.67
CA GLY A 272 -12.43 23.69 -0.22
C GLY A 272 -11.46 24.04 -1.36
N ILE A 273 -10.48 23.19 -1.64
CA ILE A 273 -9.54 23.38 -2.77
C ILE A 273 -10.30 23.25 -4.09
N ASN A 274 -10.09 24.18 -4.99
CA ASN A 274 -10.53 24.09 -6.39
C ASN A 274 -9.52 23.21 -7.18
N TRP A 275 -9.70 21.90 -7.08
CA TRP A 275 -8.76 20.95 -7.63
C TRP A 275 -9.18 20.36 -8.99
N GLY A 276 -8.18 19.90 -9.74
CA GLY A 276 -8.34 19.04 -10.89
C GLY A 276 -7.56 17.73 -10.72
N VAL A 277 -7.93 16.70 -11.49
CA VAL A 277 -7.22 15.42 -11.54
C VAL A 277 -7.11 14.91 -12.98
N ALA A 278 -5.95 14.35 -13.32
CA ALA A 278 -5.64 13.80 -14.64
C ALA A 278 -4.73 12.57 -14.49
N PRO A 279 -4.51 11.76 -15.55
CA PRO A 279 -3.42 10.80 -15.56
C PRO A 279 -2.08 11.47 -15.26
N LEU A 280 -1.12 10.70 -14.75
CA LEU A 280 0.23 11.21 -14.51
C LEU A 280 0.87 11.71 -15.80
N PRO A 281 1.60 12.83 -15.80
CA PRO A 281 2.40 13.27 -16.92
C PRO A 281 3.43 12.22 -17.32
N VAL A 282 3.66 12.05 -18.62
CA VAL A 282 4.49 10.98 -19.16
C VAL A 282 5.83 11.47 -19.68
N GLY A 283 6.81 10.58 -19.67
CA GLY A 283 8.13 10.83 -20.26
C GLY A 283 8.15 10.58 -21.78
N PRO A 284 9.30 10.85 -22.42
CA PRO A 284 9.42 10.80 -23.89
C PRO A 284 9.28 9.40 -24.51
N ASP A 285 9.53 8.33 -23.73
CA ASP A 285 9.47 6.94 -24.22
C ASP A 285 8.16 6.25 -23.81
N ALA A 286 7.20 6.98 -23.24
CA ALA A 286 5.94 6.45 -22.77
C ALA A 286 5.10 5.85 -23.92
N GLN A 287 4.42 4.76 -23.64
CA GLN A 287 3.46 4.13 -24.56
C GLN A 287 2.00 4.49 -24.21
N GLY A 288 1.78 5.05 -23.04
CA GLY A 288 0.49 5.49 -22.52
C GLY A 288 0.61 6.03 -21.10
N PRO A 289 -0.51 6.40 -20.47
CA PRO A 289 -0.52 6.86 -19.09
C PRO A 289 -0.19 5.71 -18.14
N GLY A 290 1.06 5.63 -17.68
CA GLY A 290 1.52 4.62 -16.73
C GLY A 290 1.37 5.09 -15.27
N THR A 291 1.41 4.15 -14.34
CA THR A 291 1.47 4.41 -12.88
C THR A 291 2.09 3.21 -12.17
N LEU A 292 2.53 3.37 -10.94
CA LEU A 292 2.84 2.23 -10.08
C LEU A 292 1.54 1.55 -9.64
N LEU A 293 1.50 0.24 -9.78
CA LEU A 293 0.39 -0.62 -9.35
C LEU A 293 0.70 -1.15 -7.95
N ILE A 294 0.36 -0.38 -6.92
CA ILE A 294 0.63 -0.75 -5.53
C ILE A 294 -0.43 -1.75 -5.09
N THR A 295 -0.03 -2.97 -4.78
CA THR A 295 -0.93 -3.99 -4.23
C THR A 295 -0.55 -4.33 -2.80
N ASP A 296 -1.58 -4.49 -1.97
CA ASP A 296 -1.44 -4.97 -0.62
C ASP A 296 -2.26 -6.25 -0.44
N SER A 297 -1.83 -7.09 0.49
CA SER A 297 -2.38 -8.42 0.69
C SER A 297 -2.59 -8.72 2.16
N LEU A 298 -3.47 -9.67 2.44
CA LEU A 298 -3.50 -10.35 3.72
C LEU A 298 -2.54 -11.55 3.65
N ALA A 299 -1.51 -11.52 4.49
CA ALA A 299 -0.58 -12.63 4.68
C ALA A 299 -1.04 -13.48 5.88
N VAL A 300 -1.14 -14.80 5.70
CA VAL A 300 -1.49 -15.74 6.78
C VAL A 300 -0.20 -16.30 7.35
N PHE A 301 0.04 -16.06 8.63
CA PHE A 301 1.27 -16.46 9.31
C PHE A 301 1.21 -17.91 9.78
N LYS A 302 2.38 -18.55 9.79
CA LYS A 302 2.56 -19.96 10.10
C LYS A 302 2.72 -20.18 11.60
N GLY A 303 2.17 -21.29 12.12
CA GLY A 303 2.46 -21.81 13.46
C GLY A 303 1.44 -21.44 14.52
N THR A 304 0.31 -20.82 14.15
CA THR A 304 -0.78 -20.54 15.08
C THR A 304 -1.70 -21.76 15.28
N GLY A 305 -1.70 -22.69 14.34
CA GLY A 305 -2.50 -23.94 14.39
C GLY A 305 -3.95 -23.78 13.92
N GLN A 306 -4.32 -22.58 13.47
CA GLN A 306 -5.66 -22.26 12.94
C GLN A 306 -5.63 -21.67 11.52
N GLU A 307 -4.54 -21.89 10.78
CA GLU A 307 -4.27 -21.28 9.47
C GLU A 307 -5.42 -21.47 8.48
N ASP A 308 -6.04 -22.66 8.43
CA ASP A 308 -7.18 -22.93 7.53
C ASP A 308 -8.38 -22.01 7.84
N LYS A 309 -8.66 -21.77 9.13
CA LYS A 309 -9.74 -20.88 9.55
C LYS A 309 -9.41 -19.42 9.30
N VAL A 310 -8.15 -19.06 9.44
CA VAL A 310 -7.62 -17.72 9.12
C VAL A 310 -7.71 -17.45 7.61
N ILE A 311 -7.41 -18.44 6.76
CA ILE A 311 -7.60 -18.35 5.31
C ILE A 311 -9.08 -18.13 4.96
N GLU A 312 -9.98 -18.90 5.60
CA GLU A 312 -11.44 -18.74 5.42
C GLU A 312 -11.88 -17.31 5.77
N PHE A 313 -11.38 -16.76 6.90
CA PHE A 313 -11.66 -15.39 7.31
C PHE A 313 -11.11 -14.36 6.30
N GLY A 314 -9.86 -14.52 5.85
CA GLY A 314 -9.27 -13.65 4.82
C GLY A 314 -10.08 -13.66 3.52
N LYS A 315 -10.54 -14.83 3.06
CA LYS A 315 -11.39 -14.97 1.88
C LYS A 315 -12.80 -14.39 2.09
N PHE A 316 -13.34 -14.44 3.30
CA PHE A 316 -14.58 -13.76 3.65
C PHE A 316 -14.43 -12.24 3.51
N LEU A 317 -13.37 -11.65 4.08
CA LEU A 317 -13.11 -10.21 3.97
C LEU A 317 -12.96 -9.73 2.51
N THR A 318 -12.34 -10.55 1.68
CA THR A 318 -12.00 -10.21 0.28
C THR A 318 -12.94 -10.86 -0.75
N SER A 319 -14.10 -11.37 -0.31
CA SER A 319 -15.14 -11.80 -1.25
C SER A 319 -15.51 -10.64 -2.20
N PRO A 320 -15.92 -10.88 -3.44
CA PRO A 320 -16.17 -9.80 -4.40
C PRO A 320 -17.09 -8.69 -3.86
N GLU A 321 -18.13 -9.04 -3.12
CA GLU A 321 -19.08 -8.10 -2.52
C GLU A 321 -18.43 -7.27 -1.40
N ASN A 322 -17.76 -7.94 -0.45
CA ASN A 322 -17.13 -7.28 0.70
C ASN A 322 -15.95 -6.41 0.28
N GLN A 323 -15.16 -6.90 -0.68
CA GLN A 323 -14.03 -6.17 -1.25
C GLN A 323 -14.51 -4.90 -1.96
N LEU A 324 -15.53 -5.00 -2.82
CA LEU A 324 -16.09 -3.84 -3.50
C LEU A 324 -16.64 -2.81 -2.50
N ALA A 325 -17.36 -3.26 -1.48
CA ALA A 325 -17.87 -2.37 -0.43
C ALA A 325 -16.73 -1.61 0.29
N TYR A 326 -15.61 -2.29 0.54
CA TYR A 326 -14.41 -1.68 1.13
C TYR A 326 -13.76 -0.65 0.21
N GLU A 327 -13.55 -1.00 -1.07
CA GLU A 327 -12.90 -0.15 -2.08
C GLU A 327 -13.69 1.14 -2.35
N LEU A 328 -15.01 1.05 -2.39
CA LEU A 328 -15.92 2.19 -2.62
C LEU A 328 -16.21 3.00 -1.35
N SER A 329 -15.67 2.59 -0.19
CA SER A 329 -15.83 3.33 1.07
C SER A 329 -15.10 4.69 1.04
N GLU A 330 -15.32 5.53 2.06
CA GLU A 330 -14.76 6.89 2.15
C GLU A 330 -13.22 6.95 2.02
N GLY A 331 -12.52 5.86 2.33
CA GLY A 331 -11.07 5.76 2.17
C GLY A 331 -10.59 5.74 0.72
N GLY A 332 -11.46 5.37 -0.22
CA GLY A 332 -11.23 5.32 -1.66
C GLY A 332 -9.97 4.55 -2.07
N LEU A 333 -10.15 3.36 -2.59
CA LEU A 333 -9.07 2.57 -3.20
C LEU A 333 -9.42 2.31 -4.66
N THR A 334 -8.39 2.16 -5.49
CA THR A 334 -8.61 1.70 -6.87
C THR A 334 -9.15 0.28 -6.81
N PRO A 335 -10.26 -0.05 -7.51
CA PRO A 335 -10.82 -1.39 -7.45
C PRO A 335 -9.87 -2.46 -7.95
N LEU A 336 -9.80 -3.59 -7.23
CA LEU A 336 -9.00 -4.76 -7.60
C LEU A 336 -9.62 -5.57 -8.76
N ARG A 337 -10.92 -5.37 -9.00
CA ARG A 337 -11.70 -6.12 -9.98
C ARG A 337 -12.49 -5.18 -10.88
N PRO A 338 -12.49 -5.41 -12.21
CA PRO A 338 -13.43 -4.74 -13.07
C PRO A 338 -14.86 -5.25 -12.77
N SER A 339 -15.84 -4.35 -12.71
CA SER A 339 -17.23 -4.72 -12.54
C SER A 339 -18.18 -3.65 -13.08
N PRO A 340 -19.46 -4.00 -13.40
CA PRO A 340 -20.47 -3.01 -13.79
C PRO A 340 -20.71 -1.93 -12.72
N GLU A 341 -20.52 -2.25 -11.45
CA GLU A 341 -20.66 -1.31 -10.32
C GLU A 341 -19.50 -0.30 -10.31
N VAL A 342 -18.30 -0.74 -10.65
CA VAL A 342 -17.13 0.15 -10.83
C VAL A 342 -17.36 1.09 -12.01
N ASP A 343 -17.84 0.57 -13.14
CA ASP A 343 -18.17 1.38 -14.31
C ASP A 343 -19.26 2.43 -13.99
N ALA A 344 -20.28 2.04 -13.24
CA ALA A 344 -21.33 2.94 -12.80
C ALA A 344 -20.81 4.01 -11.85
N MET A 345 -19.93 3.64 -10.91
CA MET A 345 -19.28 4.59 -9.99
C MET A 345 -18.42 5.59 -10.75
N ILE A 346 -17.63 5.16 -11.72
CA ILE A 346 -16.81 6.05 -12.56
C ILE A 346 -17.69 7.00 -13.37
N ALA A 347 -18.81 6.51 -13.91
CA ALA A 347 -19.76 7.36 -14.65
C ALA A 347 -20.40 8.44 -13.75
N GLU A 348 -20.66 8.13 -12.48
CA GLU A 348 -21.18 9.08 -11.50
C GLU A 348 -20.08 10.03 -10.98
N LYS A 349 -18.85 9.52 -10.83
CA LYS A 349 -17.68 10.22 -10.27
C LYS A 349 -16.51 10.20 -11.26
N PRO A 350 -16.54 11.00 -12.33
CA PRO A 350 -15.53 10.93 -13.41
C PRO A 350 -14.08 11.16 -12.97
N HIS A 351 -13.86 11.76 -11.79
CA HIS A 351 -12.52 11.93 -11.23
C HIS A 351 -11.83 10.62 -10.85
N TRP A 352 -12.54 9.48 -10.86
CA TRP A 352 -11.94 8.15 -10.68
C TRP A 352 -11.28 7.61 -11.95
N GLN A 353 -11.69 8.10 -13.14
CA GLN A 353 -11.19 7.60 -14.42
C GLN A 353 -9.65 7.64 -14.54
N PRO A 354 -8.93 8.71 -14.15
CA PRO A 354 -7.47 8.76 -14.26
C PRO A 354 -6.73 7.67 -13.47
N PHE A 355 -7.34 7.15 -12.40
CA PHE A 355 -6.75 6.08 -11.58
C PHE A 355 -6.86 4.70 -12.25
N VAL A 356 -7.87 4.51 -13.08
CA VAL A 356 -8.09 3.27 -13.85
C VAL A 356 -7.33 3.30 -15.19
N ASP A 357 -7.26 4.47 -15.83
CA ASP A 357 -6.55 4.64 -17.11
C ASP A 357 -5.06 4.26 -17.03
N GLY A 358 -4.44 4.47 -15.87
CA GLY A 358 -3.03 4.14 -15.64
C GLY A 358 -2.72 2.65 -15.50
N ILE A 359 -3.73 1.79 -15.38
CA ILE A 359 -3.53 0.35 -15.10
C ILE A 359 -2.87 -0.37 -16.29
N GLU A 360 -3.34 -0.09 -17.51
CA GLU A 360 -2.88 -0.79 -18.71
C GLU A 360 -1.37 -0.63 -18.97
N PHE A 361 -0.81 0.55 -18.67
CA PHE A 361 0.59 0.91 -18.92
C PHE A 361 1.40 1.00 -17.61
N GLY A 362 0.81 0.61 -16.50
CA GLY A 362 1.47 0.60 -15.20
C GLY A 362 2.32 -0.65 -14.97
N GLY A 363 3.07 -0.64 -13.88
CA GLY A 363 3.86 -1.80 -13.45
C GLY A 363 3.73 -2.05 -11.95
N PRO A 364 3.82 -3.32 -11.50
CA PRO A 364 3.78 -3.69 -10.11
C PRO A 364 5.08 -3.33 -9.39
N GLU A 365 5.06 -3.40 -8.07
CA GLU A 365 6.29 -3.34 -7.27
C GLU A 365 7.16 -4.57 -7.54
N PRO A 366 8.50 -4.40 -7.63
CA PRO A 366 9.40 -5.53 -7.85
C PRO A 366 9.34 -6.56 -6.72
N LEU A 367 9.22 -7.85 -7.05
CA LEU A 367 9.25 -8.95 -6.09
C LEU A 367 10.70 -9.44 -5.91
N LEU A 368 11.38 -8.92 -4.91
CA LEU A 368 12.77 -9.23 -4.58
C LEU A 368 12.88 -10.14 -3.37
N THR A 369 14.04 -10.79 -3.20
CA THR A 369 14.33 -11.66 -2.05
C THR A 369 14.53 -10.89 -0.75
N ASP A 370 15.01 -9.64 -0.85
CA ASP A 370 15.13 -8.66 0.24
C ASP A 370 14.58 -7.30 -0.20
N TYR A 371 13.32 -7.06 0.10
CA TYR A 371 12.66 -5.80 -0.25
C TYR A 371 13.23 -4.61 0.54
N VAL A 372 13.65 -4.81 1.79
CA VAL A 372 14.23 -3.73 2.62
C VAL A 372 15.57 -3.28 2.06
N GLY A 373 16.40 -4.25 1.62
CA GLY A 373 17.66 -3.94 0.93
C GLY A 373 17.44 -3.16 -0.36
N PHE A 374 16.49 -3.60 -1.20
CA PHE A 374 16.07 -2.88 -2.39
C PHE A 374 15.63 -1.45 -2.08
N GLN A 375 14.73 -1.29 -1.10
CA GLN A 375 14.22 0.01 -0.67
C GLN A 375 15.34 0.96 -0.29
N ASN A 376 16.32 0.51 0.50
CA ASN A 376 17.44 1.34 0.93
C ASN A 376 18.29 1.83 -0.25
N VAL A 377 18.58 0.94 -1.22
CA VAL A 377 19.34 1.30 -2.43
C VAL A 377 18.59 2.35 -3.26
N MET A 378 17.29 2.16 -3.47
CA MET A 378 16.48 3.11 -4.23
C MET A 378 16.36 4.47 -3.54
N ILE A 379 16.18 4.50 -2.22
CA ILE A 379 16.12 5.74 -1.43
C ILE A 379 17.45 6.46 -1.51
N GLU A 380 18.60 5.79 -1.33
CA GLU A 380 19.91 6.39 -1.44
C GLU A 380 20.15 6.99 -2.83
N MET A 381 19.77 6.25 -3.88
CA MET A 381 19.84 6.73 -5.26
C MET A 381 19.07 8.05 -5.44
N VAL A 382 17.78 8.05 -5.07
CA VAL A 382 16.91 9.23 -5.20
C VAL A 382 17.47 10.41 -4.39
N GLN A 383 17.79 10.20 -3.11
CA GLN A 383 18.29 11.25 -2.23
C GLN A 383 19.62 11.83 -2.70
N SER A 384 20.53 11.00 -3.23
CA SER A 384 21.82 11.48 -3.75
C SER A 384 21.65 12.44 -4.92
N VAL A 385 20.65 12.20 -5.77
CA VAL A 385 20.34 13.05 -6.92
C VAL A 385 19.58 14.31 -6.51
N VAL A 386 18.58 14.18 -5.66
CA VAL A 386 17.78 15.31 -5.15
C VAL A 386 18.64 16.34 -4.39
N THR A 387 19.62 15.86 -3.62
CA THR A 387 20.55 16.73 -2.87
C THR A 387 21.73 17.23 -3.71
N GLY A 388 21.87 16.79 -4.96
CA GLY A 388 22.98 17.13 -5.83
C GLY A 388 24.31 16.44 -5.45
N ALA A 389 24.27 15.41 -4.60
CA ALA A 389 25.45 14.63 -4.20
C ALA A 389 25.95 13.72 -5.33
N ALA A 390 25.07 13.31 -6.25
CA ALA A 390 25.41 12.50 -7.43
C ALA A 390 24.67 12.97 -8.67
N GLU A 391 25.27 12.75 -9.84
CA GLU A 391 24.60 12.90 -11.12
C GLU A 391 23.74 11.66 -11.40
N PRO A 392 22.59 11.82 -12.10
CA PRO A 392 21.61 10.73 -12.33
C PRO A 392 22.23 9.46 -12.90
N GLN A 393 23.10 9.55 -13.91
CA GLN A 393 23.75 8.38 -14.51
C GLN A 393 24.60 7.60 -13.48
N ALA A 394 25.42 8.31 -12.71
CA ALA A 394 26.28 7.67 -11.71
C ALA A 394 25.48 7.04 -10.57
N ALA A 395 24.37 7.67 -10.16
CA ALA A 395 23.47 7.14 -9.15
C ALA A 395 22.75 5.85 -9.62
N LEU A 396 22.28 5.83 -10.88
CA LEU A 396 21.67 4.64 -11.48
C LEU A 396 22.65 3.49 -11.64
N GLU A 397 23.88 3.75 -12.12
CA GLU A 397 24.91 2.72 -12.27
C GLU A 397 25.25 2.08 -10.92
N LYS A 398 25.42 2.90 -9.87
CA LYS A 398 25.69 2.43 -8.52
C LYS A 398 24.51 1.57 -8.00
N ALA A 399 23.30 2.11 -8.07
CA ALA A 399 22.10 1.41 -7.58
C ALA A 399 21.85 0.10 -8.30
N ALA A 400 21.97 0.05 -9.64
CA ALA A 400 21.81 -1.16 -10.43
C ALA A 400 22.84 -2.25 -10.03
N ALA A 401 24.10 -1.86 -9.79
CA ALA A 401 25.12 -2.80 -9.34
C ALA A 401 24.84 -3.36 -7.93
N GLU A 402 24.32 -2.52 -7.04
CA GLU A 402 23.97 -2.92 -5.67
C GLU A 402 22.72 -3.81 -5.63
N LEU A 403 21.76 -3.63 -6.54
CA LEU A 403 20.55 -4.45 -6.59
C LEU A 403 20.80 -5.90 -7.04
N GLU A 404 21.90 -6.20 -7.73
CA GLU A 404 22.22 -7.55 -8.18
C GLU A 404 22.26 -8.59 -7.04
N GLN A 405 22.53 -8.16 -5.80
CA GLN A 405 22.57 -9.04 -4.63
C GLN A 405 21.17 -9.43 -4.09
N TYR A 406 20.10 -8.78 -4.55
CA TYR A 406 18.74 -8.96 -4.02
C TYR A 406 17.77 -9.64 -5.01
N LYS A 407 18.30 -10.19 -6.10
CA LYS A 407 17.54 -10.94 -7.13
C LYS A 407 16.73 -12.11 -6.59
#